data_7715f15dfe63b2e14a28225970a8ac02
#
_entry.id   7715f15dfe63b2e14a28225970a8ac02
#
_cell.length_a   1.000
_cell.length_b   1.000
_cell.length_c   1.000
_cell.angle_alpha   90.00
_cell.angle_beta   90.00
_cell.angle_gamma   90.00
#
_symmetry.space_group_name_H-M   'P 1'
#
loop_
_entity.id
_entity.type
_entity.pdbx_description
1 polymer ?
#
loop_
_entity_poly.entity_id
_entity_poly.type
_entity_poly.pdbx_seq_one_letter_code
_entity_poly.pdbx_strand_id
1 'polypeptide(L)'
;MLKLLRIKNLANISSIDLEFGIGFNVLTGQTGIGKSVIVHALELIAGSRVDSNLVKSGQDSAVIQAIFELDESLSITIINILSSIGVDYISTDNLIISRELNRDDRNICRINGDIIPLRSLKQISEVLLDIHGQSDHLSILKTSNQLDLLDEYAGLVTERNGIEKIYLDLNQCYKDLEDFFNEVDISEESLLELREQYNEIVNSCLLDNEDSILMDEQKEIKNLESLKILSDEGYKIIYGDDTGNNSYLNQITNLSSEINALHLEDSDLNDLQNRLLYITSELEDLGMAFRRYRDNLQYSDNRLSEIEDRLSLIFKLKRRFGNEISEILQFAESLKLKLNMIEEKNNFITSKKDVILNLEKEILIMASTISNRRIKAAKELSKALHSELSDLSMKTTNIKISIDDLPYQINNNIEVDDENHDRSVISRTGKDKVEFLMSEGNNPFLSLNNIVSGGEASRVMLGLRIILSEIDKIPLIVFDEIDSGVGGRLGFILGTKFIKLSKNRQVFCITHLPQVASFADHHIRLNRIDDQESFDIQAEVLNDSSKVEEISSMLGSTGTQGRKSAIEMLELAQKNK
;
A
#
# COMPACT_ATOMS: atom_id res chain seq x y z
N MET A 1 -7.45 34.76 5.02
CA MET A 1 -8.40 35.60 4.25
C MET A 1 -7.68 36.32 3.14
N LEU A 2 -8.29 36.51 1.96
CA LEU A 2 -7.72 37.32 0.87
C LEU A 2 -7.78 38.79 1.24
N LYS A 3 -6.64 39.50 1.21
CA LYS A 3 -6.56 40.94 1.52
C LYS A 3 -6.50 41.76 0.24
N LEU A 4 -5.70 41.30 -0.73
CA LEU A 4 -5.44 42.05 -1.95
C LEU A 4 -5.31 41.10 -3.14
N LEU A 5 -5.96 41.42 -4.24
CA LEU A 5 -5.72 40.83 -5.55
C LEU A 5 -5.24 41.91 -6.50
N ARG A 6 -3.99 41.76 -6.99
CA ARG A 6 -3.38 42.62 -7.96
C ARG A 6 -3.31 41.91 -9.31
N ILE A 7 -3.76 42.59 -10.34
CA ILE A 7 -3.74 42.06 -11.72
C ILE A 7 -3.07 43.09 -12.61
N LYS A 8 -2.10 42.62 -13.41
CA LYS A 8 -1.43 43.46 -14.41
C LYS A 8 -1.43 42.76 -15.77
N ASN A 9 -1.79 43.50 -16.82
CA ASN A 9 -1.75 43.11 -18.23
C ASN A 9 -2.54 41.83 -18.55
N LEU A 10 -3.68 41.60 -17.89
CA LEU A 10 -4.53 40.42 -18.10
C LEU A 10 -5.79 40.80 -18.91
N ALA A 11 -5.97 40.19 -20.06
CA ALA A 11 -7.07 40.45 -21.00
C ALA A 11 -7.22 41.96 -21.32
N ASN A 12 -8.28 42.59 -20.85
CA ASN A 12 -8.56 44.01 -21.03
C ASN A 12 -8.09 44.90 -19.83
N ILE A 13 -7.52 44.31 -18.79
CA ILE A 13 -7.05 44.99 -17.61
C ILE A 13 -5.57 45.35 -17.77
N SER A 14 -5.21 46.65 -17.65
CA SER A 14 -3.81 47.11 -17.63
C SER A 14 -3.21 46.96 -16.24
N SER A 15 -3.87 47.50 -15.21
CA SER A 15 -3.47 47.35 -13.82
C SER A 15 -4.68 47.59 -12.91
N ILE A 16 -4.96 46.68 -12.01
CA ILE A 16 -6.02 46.83 -11.01
C ILE A 16 -5.58 46.23 -9.68
N ASP A 17 -5.87 46.94 -8.60
CA ASP A 17 -5.71 46.48 -7.25
C ASP A 17 -7.10 46.38 -6.62
N LEU A 18 -7.45 45.18 -6.11
CA LEU A 18 -8.74 44.88 -5.46
C LEU A 18 -8.48 44.60 -3.99
N GLU A 19 -8.96 45.45 -3.12
CA GLU A 19 -8.89 45.27 -1.67
C GLU A 19 -10.17 44.54 -1.18
N PHE A 20 -9.98 43.52 -0.37
CA PHE A 20 -11.08 42.71 0.19
C PHE A 20 -11.17 42.92 1.71
N GLY A 21 -12.39 42.97 2.19
CA GLY A 21 -12.68 43.01 3.61
C GLY A 21 -13.10 41.67 4.19
N ILE A 22 -13.30 41.66 5.50
CA ILE A 22 -13.84 40.53 6.23
C ILE A 22 -15.34 40.41 5.90
N GLY A 23 -15.88 39.17 5.85
CA GLY A 23 -17.31 38.93 5.64
C GLY A 23 -17.69 38.86 4.17
N PHE A 24 -18.80 39.49 3.81
CA PHE A 24 -19.41 39.40 2.48
C PHE A 24 -18.91 40.52 1.56
N ASN A 25 -18.09 40.18 0.57
CA ASN A 25 -17.57 41.07 -0.47
C ASN A 25 -18.39 40.92 -1.76
N VAL A 26 -18.79 42.01 -2.36
CA VAL A 26 -19.55 42.02 -3.61
C VAL A 26 -18.82 42.84 -4.67
N LEU A 27 -18.80 42.31 -5.89
CA LEU A 27 -18.32 43.01 -7.09
C LEU A 27 -19.51 43.33 -8.01
N THR A 28 -19.67 44.62 -8.31
CA THR A 28 -20.63 45.10 -9.31
C THR A 28 -19.95 45.83 -10.45
N GLY A 29 -20.70 46.13 -11.50
CA GLY A 29 -20.22 46.83 -12.69
C GLY A 29 -21.04 46.44 -13.93
N GLN A 30 -20.89 47.22 -15.01
CA GLN A 30 -21.60 46.96 -16.25
C GLN A 30 -21.22 45.61 -16.87
N THR A 31 -22.10 45.02 -17.69
CA THR A 31 -21.82 43.79 -18.42
C THR A 31 -20.65 43.97 -19.39
N GLY A 32 -19.70 43.04 -19.45
CA GLY A 32 -18.53 43.12 -20.33
C GLY A 32 -17.38 43.99 -19.82
N ILE A 33 -17.47 44.60 -18.60
CA ILE A 33 -16.42 45.47 -18.06
C ILE A 33 -15.20 44.72 -17.51
N GLY A 34 -15.21 43.38 -17.48
CA GLY A 34 -14.06 42.61 -16.99
C GLY A 34 -14.30 41.86 -15.68
N LYS A 35 -15.57 41.74 -15.21
CA LYS A 35 -15.91 40.96 -14.00
C LYS A 35 -15.41 39.50 -14.10
N SER A 36 -15.67 38.83 -15.22
CA SER A 36 -15.18 37.46 -15.47
C SER A 36 -13.66 37.36 -15.53
N VAL A 37 -12.95 38.44 -15.91
CA VAL A 37 -11.48 38.46 -15.90
C VAL A 37 -10.92 38.38 -14.47
N ILE A 38 -11.65 38.95 -13.49
CA ILE A 38 -11.27 38.87 -12.07
C ILE A 38 -11.47 37.44 -11.55
N VAL A 39 -12.54 36.75 -11.95
CA VAL A 39 -12.74 35.33 -11.61
C VAL A 39 -11.65 34.48 -12.23
N HIS A 40 -11.35 34.68 -13.51
CA HIS A 40 -10.23 34.01 -14.18
C HIS A 40 -8.89 34.26 -13.49
N ALA A 41 -8.64 35.48 -12.98
CA ALA A 41 -7.43 35.77 -12.22
C ALA A 41 -7.37 34.93 -10.92
N LEU A 42 -8.49 34.78 -10.20
CA LEU A 42 -8.59 33.90 -9.02
C LEU A 42 -8.44 32.42 -9.38
N GLU A 43 -9.02 31.98 -10.49
CA GLU A 43 -8.82 30.60 -11.02
C GLU A 43 -7.36 30.33 -11.37
N LEU A 44 -6.67 31.31 -11.94
CA LEU A 44 -5.24 31.21 -12.22
C LEU A 44 -4.42 31.11 -10.94
N ILE A 45 -4.75 31.86 -9.90
CA ILE A 45 -4.16 31.71 -8.57
C ILE A 45 -4.49 30.34 -7.96
N ALA A 46 -5.68 29.80 -8.22
CA ALA A 46 -6.09 28.44 -7.83
C ALA A 46 -5.37 27.32 -8.59
N GLY A 47 -4.54 27.64 -9.57
CA GLY A 47 -3.77 26.64 -10.31
C GLY A 47 -4.46 26.10 -11.55
N SER A 48 -5.45 26.80 -12.11
CA SER A 48 -6.09 26.45 -13.38
C SER A 48 -5.13 26.54 -14.55
N ARG A 49 -5.47 25.81 -15.65
CA ARG A 49 -4.70 25.88 -16.89
C ARG A 49 -4.77 27.28 -17.50
N VAL A 50 -3.71 27.68 -18.13
CA VAL A 50 -3.60 28.99 -18.78
C VAL A 50 -3.99 28.86 -20.24
N ASP A 51 -4.80 29.81 -20.72
CA ASP A 51 -4.93 30.10 -22.15
C ASP A 51 -3.97 31.24 -22.50
N SER A 52 -3.08 31.02 -23.45
CA SER A 52 -2.08 32.00 -23.90
C SER A 52 -2.70 33.31 -24.41
N ASN A 53 -3.98 33.31 -24.78
CA ASN A 53 -4.71 34.48 -25.24
C ASN A 53 -5.07 35.47 -24.11
N LEU A 54 -4.84 35.12 -22.84
CA LEU A 54 -5.18 35.95 -21.69
C LEU A 54 -4.21 37.12 -21.46
N VAL A 55 -3.03 37.11 -22.07
CA VAL A 55 -2.09 38.24 -21.98
C VAL A 55 -2.61 39.39 -22.83
N LYS A 56 -2.67 40.61 -22.24
CA LYS A 56 -3.15 41.83 -22.93
C LYS A 56 -2.41 42.05 -24.25
N SER A 57 -3.13 42.45 -25.29
CA SER A 57 -2.56 42.72 -26.62
C SER A 57 -1.46 43.82 -26.51
N GLY A 58 -0.28 43.55 -27.09
CA GLY A 58 0.85 44.43 -27.05
C GLY A 58 1.75 44.30 -25.80
N GLN A 59 1.46 43.36 -24.91
CA GLN A 59 2.29 43.08 -23.73
C GLN A 59 2.91 41.67 -23.85
N ASP A 60 4.09 41.50 -23.28
CA ASP A 60 4.82 40.20 -23.31
C ASP A 60 4.41 39.29 -22.14
N SER A 61 3.93 39.83 -21.03
CA SER A 61 3.52 39.05 -19.86
C SER A 61 2.36 39.68 -19.10
N ALA A 62 1.62 38.83 -18.39
CA ALA A 62 0.63 39.23 -17.40
C ALA A 62 1.05 38.71 -16.02
N VAL A 63 0.78 39.48 -14.97
CA VAL A 63 1.11 39.12 -13.59
C VAL A 63 -0.15 39.20 -12.72
N ILE A 64 -0.43 38.13 -11.99
CA ILE A 64 -1.48 38.08 -11.01
C ILE A 64 -0.85 37.79 -9.66
N GLN A 65 -1.21 38.59 -8.64
CA GLN A 65 -0.72 38.43 -7.28
C GLN A 65 -1.88 38.48 -6.29
N ALA A 66 -1.96 37.47 -5.40
CA ALA A 66 -2.93 37.41 -4.31
C ALA A 66 -2.20 37.38 -2.97
N ILE A 67 -2.66 38.21 -2.03
CA ILE A 67 -2.11 38.30 -0.68
C ILE A 67 -3.17 37.78 0.30
N PHE A 68 -2.83 36.67 0.99
CA PHE A 68 -3.66 36.02 1.98
C PHE A 68 -3.10 36.24 3.38
N GLU A 69 -3.97 36.64 4.30
CA GLU A 69 -3.71 36.57 5.73
C GLU A 69 -4.12 35.21 6.24
N LEU A 70 -3.21 34.48 6.90
CA LEU A 70 -3.43 33.12 7.37
C LEU A 70 -3.72 33.12 8.88
N ASP A 71 -4.56 32.20 9.32
CA ASP A 71 -4.64 31.82 10.72
C ASP A 71 -3.58 30.75 11.07
N GLU A 72 -3.40 30.45 12.36
CA GLU A 72 -2.40 29.50 12.83
C GLU A 72 -2.60 28.09 12.22
N SER A 73 -3.85 27.63 12.08
CA SER A 73 -4.16 26.27 11.59
C SER A 73 -3.84 26.11 10.11
N LEU A 74 -4.17 27.11 9.30
CA LEU A 74 -3.85 27.17 7.87
C LEU A 74 -2.34 27.32 7.64
N SER A 75 -1.67 28.13 8.45
CA SER A 75 -0.22 28.30 8.38
C SER A 75 0.50 26.97 8.56
N ILE A 76 0.12 26.15 9.55
CA ILE A 76 0.70 24.82 9.78
C ILE A 76 0.48 23.91 8.56
N THR A 77 -0.72 23.89 8.00
CA THR A 77 -1.04 23.05 6.83
C THR A 77 -0.19 23.46 5.62
N ILE A 78 -0.07 24.75 5.36
CA ILE A 78 0.72 25.30 4.24
C ILE A 78 2.21 25.04 4.43
N ILE A 79 2.75 25.21 5.66
CA ILE A 79 4.14 24.89 6.00
C ILE A 79 4.43 23.42 5.68
N ASN A 80 3.54 22.48 6.05
CA ASN A 80 3.72 21.06 5.75
C ASN A 80 3.76 20.77 4.25
N ILE A 81 2.92 21.43 3.45
CA ILE A 81 2.93 21.30 1.99
C ILE A 81 4.23 21.88 1.40
N LEU A 82 4.65 23.06 1.82
CA LEU A 82 5.85 23.73 1.30
C LEU A 82 7.14 23.00 1.69
N SER A 83 7.24 22.51 2.92
CA SER A 83 8.38 21.70 3.36
C SER A 83 8.53 20.40 2.57
N SER A 84 7.42 19.79 2.15
CA SER A 84 7.45 18.58 1.31
C SER A 84 8.07 18.78 -0.08
N ILE A 85 8.15 20.04 -0.55
CA ILE A 85 8.76 20.43 -1.83
C ILE A 85 10.09 21.17 -1.65
N GLY A 86 10.63 21.23 -0.42
CA GLY A 86 11.92 21.84 -0.13
C GLY A 86 11.91 23.38 -0.13
N VAL A 87 10.74 24.00 0.06
CA VAL A 87 10.61 25.46 0.22
C VAL A 87 10.49 25.77 1.70
N ASP A 88 11.47 26.50 2.24
CA ASP A 88 11.45 26.97 3.61
C ASP A 88 10.50 28.17 3.73
N TYR A 89 9.38 27.96 4.41
CA TYR A 89 8.43 29.02 4.72
C TYR A 89 8.57 29.40 6.18
N ILE A 90 9.03 30.66 6.41
CA ILE A 90 8.98 31.25 7.74
C ILE A 90 7.58 31.87 7.87
N SER A 91 6.82 31.46 8.87
CA SER A 91 5.49 32.00 9.18
C SER A 91 5.56 33.52 9.27
N THR A 92 5.28 34.19 8.18
CA THR A 92 4.92 35.60 8.15
C THR A 92 3.41 35.70 8.14
N ASP A 93 2.83 36.76 8.69
CA ASP A 93 1.38 36.93 8.79
C ASP A 93 0.67 36.89 7.43
N ASN A 94 1.40 37.01 6.31
CA ASN A 94 0.86 37.05 4.95
C ASN A 94 1.50 36.02 4.02
N LEU A 95 0.66 35.31 3.27
CA LEU A 95 1.06 34.45 2.16
C LEU A 95 0.85 35.18 0.84
N ILE A 96 1.90 35.34 0.06
CA ILE A 96 1.86 36.01 -1.25
C ILE A 96 1.96 34.94 -2.34
N ILE A 97 0.87 34.71 -3.08
CA ILE A 97 0.86 33.86 -4.26
C ILE A 97 0.97 34.73 -5.50
N SER A 98 1.89 34.43 -6.38
CA SER A 98 2.09 35.17 -7.63
C SER A 98 2.17 34.21 -8.81
N ARG A 99 1.47 34.55 -9.89
CA ARG A 99 1.52 33.84 -11.14
C ARG A 99 1.84 34.77 -12.30
N GLU A 100 2.89 34.45 -13.03
CA GLU A 100 3.35 35.18 -14.20
C GLU A 100 3.05 34.34 -15.45
N LEU A 101 2.35 34.92 -16.40
CA LEU A 101 1.94 34.32 -17.67
C LEU A 101 2.74 34.99 -18.78
N ASN A 102 3.47 34.24 -19.57
CA ASN A 102 4.22 34.74 -20.71
C ASN A 102 3.60 34.20 -22.02
N ARG A 103 3.64 34.98 -23.07
CA ARG A 103 3.15 34.57 -24.38
C ARG A 103 3.85 33.32 -24.95
N ASP A 104 5.10 33.09 -24.55
CA ASP A 104 5.93 31.97 -24.99
C ASP A 104 5.70 30.69 -24.14
N ASP A 105 4.51 30.50 -23.54
CA ASP A 105 4.07 29.36 -22.71
C ASP A 105 4.90 29.07 -21.44
N ARG A 106 5.80 29.95 -21.04
CA ARG A 106 6.56 29.81 -19.77
C ARG A 106 5.82 30.48 -18.62
N ASN A 107 4.92 29.74 -18.00
CA ASN A 107 4.18 30.21 -16.83
C ASN A 107 4.97 29.92 -15.55
N ILE A 108 5.12 30.94 -14.71
CA ILE A 108 5.89 30.84 -13.46
C ILE A 108 4.93 31.03 -12.29
N CYS A 109 4.97 30.10 -11.33
CA CYS A 109 4.24 30.21 -10.07
C CYS A 109 5.23 30.50 -8.94
N ARG A 110 4.92 31.47 -8.08
CA ARG A 110 5.76 31.82 -6.91
C ARG A 110 4.92 31.91 -5.64
N ILE A 111 5.52 31.53 -4.53
CA ILE A 111 5.00 31.79 -3.19
C ILE A 111 6.07 32.53 -2.41
N ASN A 112 5.72 33.73 -1.90
CA ASN A 112 6.63 34.64 -1.20
C ASN A 112 7.97 34.94 -1.95
N GLY A 113 7.94 34.81 -3.29
CA GLY A 113 9.11 35.01 -4.17
C GLY A 113 9.73 33.70 -4.66
N ASP A 114 9.58 32.59 -3.97
CA ASP A 114 10.12 31.30 -4.34
C ASP A 114 9.31 30.63 -5.47
N ILE A 115 10.00 30.05 -6.45
CA ILE A 115 9.36 29.35 -7.57
C ILE A 115 8.89 27.97 -7.11
N ILE A 116 7.62 27.67 -7.39
CA ILE A 116 7.01 26.39 -7.05
C ILE A 116 6.39 25.73 -8.27
N PRO A 117 6.28 24.38 -8.28
CA PRO A 117 5.53 23.65 -9.30
C PRO A 117 4.03 23.99 -9.27
N LEU A 118 3.37 23.96 -10.44
CA LEU A 118 1.92 24.19 -10.55
C LEU A 118 1.10 23.21 -9.70
N ARG A 119 1.57 21.97 -9.55
CA ARG A 119 0.92 20.95 -8.71
C ARG A 119 0.86 21.39 -7.25
N SER A 120 1.95 21.92 -6.73
CA SER A 120 2.03 22.40 -5.35
C SER A 120 1.21 23.66 -5.13
N LEU A 121 1.20 24.58 -6.11
CA LEU A 121 0.28 25.73 -6.08
C LEU A 121 -1.17 25.26 -5.96
N LYS A 122 -1.57 24.25 -6.73
CA LYS A 122 -2.93 23.72 -6.69
C LYS A 122 -3.29 23.13 -5.33
N GLN A 123 -2.39 22.35 -4.72
CA GLN A 123 -2.61 21.79 -3.38
C GLN A 123 -2.78 22.89 -2.31
N ILE A 124 -2.00 23.95 -2.38
CA ILE A 124 -2.10 25.08 -1.45
C ILE A 124 -3.40 25.86 -1.69
N SER A 125 -3.74 26.09 -2.95
CA SER A 125 -4.95 26.83 -3.29
C SER A 125 -6.23 26.09 -2.91
N GLU A 126 -6.28 24.77 -2.99
CA GLU A 126 -7.42 23.95 -2.56
C GLU A 126 -7.75 24.12 -1.06
N VAL A 127 -6.77 24.54 -0.24
CA VAL A 127 -6.96 24.80 1.19
C VAL A 127 -7.36 26.28 1.44
N LEU A 128 -7.06 27.19 0.51
CA LEU A 128 -7.24 28.62 0.68
C LEU A 128 -8.53 29.16 0.09
N LEU A 129 -8.96 28.63 -1.05
CA LEU A 129 -10.09 29.19 -1.78
C LEU A 129 -10.85 28.15 -2.58
N ASP A 130 -12.15 28.34 -2.71
CA ASP A 130 -13.04 27.56 -3.54
C ASP A 130 -13.84 28.49 -4.47
N ILE A 131 -13.88 28.17 -5.78
CA ILE A 131 -14.50 29.03 -6.79
C ILE A 131 -15.66 28.29 -7.45
N HIS A 132 -16.82 28.90 -7.42
CA HIS A 132 -18.06 28.38 -8.00
C HIS A 132 -18.54 29.27 -9.13
N GLY A 133 -18.39 28.84 -10.39
CA GLY A 133 -18.75 29.57 -11.60
C GLY A 133 -18.87 28.68 -12.83
N GLN A 134 -18.75 29.28 -14.01
CA GLN A 134 -18.87 28.57 -15.31
C GLN A 134 -17.75 27.56 -15.62
N SER A 135 -16.64 27.61 -14.91
CA SER A 135 -15.47 26.76 -15.20
C SER A 135 -15.66 25.36 -14.64
N ASP A 136 -15.15 24.35 -15.33
CA ASP A 136 -15.20 22.89 -15.05
C ASP A 136 -14.59 22.44 -13.71
N HIS A 137 -14.36 23.36 -12.76
CA HIS A 137 -13.62 23.13 -11.53
C HIS A 137 -14.49 22.96 -10.28
N LEU A 138 -15.77 22.64 -10.43
CA LEU A 138 -16.60 22.32 -9.28
C LEU A 138 -16.05 21.06 -8.59
N SER A 139 -15.37 21.28 -7.48
CA SER A 139 -14.71 20.20 -6.70
C SER A 139 -15.69 19.09 -6.29
N ILE A 140 -16.95 19.45 -6.03
CA ILE A 140 -18.02 18.52 -5.66
C ILE A 140 -18.44 17.59 -6.80
N LEU A 141 -18.17 17.95 -8.06
CA LEU A 141 -18.53 17.09 -9.17
C LEU A 141 -17.64 15.85 -9.24
N LYS A 142 -16.48 15.87 -8.63
CA LYS A 142 -15.61 14.68 -8.53
C LYS A 142 -16.16 13.73 -7.46
N THR A 143 -16.43 12.49 -7.85
CA THR A 143 -16.95 11.46 -6.93
C THR A 143 -16.05 11.23 -5.70
N SER A 144 -14.73 11.41 -5.81
CA SER A 144 -13.82 11.38 -4.67
C SER A 144 -14.17 12.40 -3.59
N ASN A 145 -14.50 13.63 -4.01
CA ASN A 145 -14.77 14.71 -3.08
C ASN A 145 -16.19 14.60 -2.46
N GLN A 146 -17.10 13.91 -3.14
CA GLN A 146 -18.45 13.67 -2.64
C GLN A 146 -18.44 12.75 -1.40
N LEU A 147 -17.55 11.75 -1.39
CA LEU A 147 -17.32 10.91 -0.21
C LEU A 147 -16.74 11.73 0.94
N ASP A 148 -15.75 12.58 0.65
CA ASP A 148 -15.11 13.44 1.66
C ASP A 148 -16.13 14.37 2.32
N LEU A 149 -16.98 15.01 1.53
CA LEU A 149 -18.05 15.88 2.04
C LEU A 149 -19.06 15.14 2.93
N LEU A 150 -19.43 13.92 2.54
CA LEU A 150 -20.34 13.10 3.35
C LEU A 150 -19.69 12.68 4.67
N ASP A 151 -18.42 12.29 4.63
CA ASP A 151 -17.64 11.90 5.83
C ASP A 151 -17.42 13.09 6.77
N GLU A 152 -17.13 14.27 6.23
CA GLU A 152 -17.05 15.51 7.01
C GLU A 152 -18.39 15.83 7.68
N TYR A 153 -19.50 15.80 6.93
CA TYR A 153 -20.83 16.03 7.48
C TYR A 153 -21.21 15.03 8.57
N ALA A 154 -20.84 13.77 8.40
CA ALA A 154 -21.11 12.67 9.34
C ALA A 154 -20.12 12.63 10.53
N GLY A 155 -19.04 13.43 10.51
CA GLY A 155 -17.97 13.40 11.50
C GLY A 155 -17.21 12.06 11.50
N LEU A 156 -16.98 11.46 10.31
CA LEU A 156 -16.38 10.13 10.14
C LEU A 156 -14.90 10.14 9.76
N VAL A 157 -14.29 11.31 9.68
CA VAL A 157 -12.89 11.47 9.20
C VAL A 157 -11.90 10.65 10.03
N THR A 158 -12.11 10.60 11.36
CA THR A 158 -11.21 9.86 12.27
C THR A 158 -11.32 8.35 12.05
N GLU A 159 -12.54 7.83 11.94
CA GLU A 159 -12.81 6.41 11.69
C GLU A 159 -12.30 5.98 10.30
N ARG A 160 -12.45 6.83 9.31
CA ARG A 160 -11.91 6.60 7.96
C ARG A 160 -10.38 6.49 7.96
N ASN A 161 -9.69 7.37 8.71
CA ASN A 161 -8.23 7.28 8.87
C ASN A 161 -7.82 5.96 9.55
N GLY A 162 -8.67 5.42 10.42
CA GLY A 162 -8.48 4.08 10.99
C GLY A 162 -8.52 2.98 9.93
N ILE A 163 -9.51 3.03 9.03
CA ILE A 163 -9.59 2.08 7.88
C ILE A 163 -8.37 2.21 6.99
N GLU A 164 -7.95 3.42 6.66
CA GLU A 164 -6.79 3.64 5.80
C GLU A 164 -5.52 3.00 6.39
N LYS A 165 -5.32 3.12 7.70
CA LYS A 165 -4.19 2.50 8.38
C LYS A 165 -4.21 0.98 8.25
N ILE A 166 -5.35 0.33 8.59
CA ILE A 166 -5.49 -1.12 8.48
C ILE A 166 -5.33 -1.58 7.02
N TYR A 167 -5.86 -0.82 6.07
CA TYR A 167 -5.71 -1.08 4.65
C TYR A 167 -4.24 -1.08 4.20
N LEU A 168 -3.44 -0.12 4.67
CA LEU A 168 -2.01 -0.05 4.36
C LEU A 168 -1.24 -1.20 4.99
N ASP A 169 -1.55 -1.55 6.25
CA ASP A 169 -0.93 -2.67 6.96
C ASP A 169 -1.25 -4.00 6.26
N LEU A 170 -2.50 -4.19 5.82
CA LEU A 170 -2.95 -5.37 5.09
C LEU A 170 -2.26 -5.49 3.72
N ASN A 171 -2.17 -4.40 2.96
CA ASN A 171 -1.43 -4.39 1.69
C ASN A 171 0.06 -4.72 1.87
N GLN A 172 0.67 -4.24 2.95
CA GLN A 172 2.06 -4.56 3.24
C GLN A 172 2.22 -6.06 3.56
N CYS A 173 1.28 -6.64 4.33
CA CYS A 173 1.30 -8.08 4.62
C CYS A 173 1.14 -8.94 3.36
N TYR A 174 0.26 -8.56 2.42
CA TYR A 174 0.13 -9.26 1.13
C TYR A 174 1.39 -9.17 0.30
N LYS A 175 1.98 -7.98 0.23
CA LYS A 175 3.23 -7.77 -0.49
C LYS A 175 4.38 -8.58 0.09
N ASP A 176 4.51 -8.58 1.43
CA ASP A 176 5.52 -9.39 2.12
C ASP A 176 5.37 -10.89 1.79
N LEU A 177 4.12 -11.40 1.68
CA LEU A 177 3.85 -12.77 1.27
C LEU A 177 4.19 -13.02 -0.20
N GLU A 178 3.82 -12.12 -1.10
CA GLU A 178 4.09 -12.23 -2.54
C GLU A 178 5.60 -12.23 -2.82
N ASP A 179 6.33 -11.28 -2.23
CA ASP A 179 7.79 -11.20 -2.34
C ASP A 179 8.44 -12.50 -1.83
N PHE A 180 7.89 -13.05 -0.73
CA PHE A 180 8.38 -14.28 -0.14
C PHE A 180 8.12 -15.52 -1.01
N PHE A 181 6.93 -15.63 -1.64
CA PHE A 181 6.62 -16.74 -2.56
C PHE A 181 7.49 -16.70 -3.83
N ASN A 182 7.85 -15.52 -4.30
CA ASN A 182 8.72 -15.35 -5.47
C ASN A 182 10.17 -15.77 -5.20
N GLU A 183 10.62 -15.76 -3.94
CA GLU A 183 11.96 -16.21 -3.54
C GLU A 183 12.08 -17.73 -3.29
N VAL A 184 10.96 -18.48 -3.21
CA VAL A 184 10.97 -19.88 -2.77
C VAL A 184 10.14 -20.75 -3.71
N ASP A 185 10.82 -21.33 -4.69
CA ASP A 185 10.26 -22.37 -5.58
C ASP A 185 10.66 -23.78 -5.09
N ILE A 186 10.15 -24.21 -3.92
CA ILE A 186 10.34 -25.57 -3.42
C ILE A 186 8.99 -26.26 -3.39
N SER A 187 8.80 -27.25 -4.26
CA SER A 187 7.60 -28.07 -4.27
C SER A 187 7.49 -28.95 -3.01
N GLU A 188 6.29 -29.25 -2.55
CA GLU A 188 6.05 -30.17 -1.42
C GLU A 188 6.71 -31.55 -1.65
N GLU A 189 6.77 -32.00 -2.88
CA GLU A 189 7.40 -33.26 -3.30
C GLU A 189 8.91 -33.25 -3.01
N SER A 190 9.59 -32.14 -3.32
CA SER A 190 11.01 -31.96 -3.02
C SER A 190 11.30 -31.92 -1.51
N LEU A 191 10.38 -31.41 -0.72
CA LEU A 191 10.50 -31.33 0.73
C LEU A 191 10.37 -32.71 1.39
N LEU A 192 9.46 -33.56 0.90
CA LEU A 192 9.31 -34.94 1.34
C LEU A 192 10.59 -35.73 1.03
N GLU A 193 11.14 -35.59 -0.16
CA GLU A 193 12.38 -36.25 -0.58
C GLU A 193 13.57 -35.85 0.31
N LEU A 194 13.73 -34.57 0.61
CA LEU A 194 14.79 -34.10 1.51
C LEU A 194 14.65 -34.67 2.93
N ARG A 195 13.41 -34.78 3.45
CA ARG A 195 13.15 -35.39 4.77
C ARG A 195 13.46 -36.88 4.78
N GLU A 196 13.09 -37.61 3.73
CA GLU A 196 13.39 -39.04 3.60
C GLU A 196 14.89 -39.29 3.56
N GLN A 197 15.64 -38.54 2.76
CA GLN A 197 17.09 -38.62 2.68
C GLN A 197 17.76 -38.32 4.03
N TYR A 198 17.33 -37.27 4.72
CA TYR A 198 17.84 -36.94 6.05
C TYR A 198 17.58 -38.04 7.06
N ASN A 199 16.37 -38.57 7.12
CA ASN A 199 15.97 -39.62 8.04
C ASN A 199 16.70 -40.93 7.76
N GLU A 200 16.94 -41.30 6.48
CA GLU A 200 17.69 -42.50 6.08
C GLU A 200 19.13 -42.43 6.63
N ILE A 201 19.79 -41.29 6.50
CA ILE A 201 21.14 -41.10 7.02
C ILE A 201 21.18 -41.11 8.55
N VAL A 202 20.31 -40.36 9.22
CA VAL A 202 20.27 -40.23 10.69
C VAL A 202 19.97 -41.55 11.34
N ASN A 203 18.96 -42.29 10.84
CA ASN A 203 18.55 -43.58 11.37
C ASN A 203 19.62 -44.65 11.19
N SER A 204 20.55 -44.47 10.24
CA SER A 204 21.67 -45.37 10.05
C SER A 204 22.74 -45.28 11.14
N CYS A 205 22.76 -44.23 11.96
CA CYS A 205 23.68 -44.01 13.06
C CYS A 205 25.14 -44.27 12.68
N LEU A 206 25.62 -43.68 11.58
CA LEU A 206 26.99 -43.83 11.11
C LEU A 206 27.99 -43.18 12.07
N LEU A 207 29.09 -43.87 12.33
CA LEU A 207 30.25 -43.35 13.07
C LEU A 207 31.39 -43.03 12.12
N ASP A 208 32.12 -42.00 12.44
CA ASP A 208 33.27 -41.62 11.60
C ASP A 208 34.29 -42.75 11.51
N ASN A 209 34.78 -43.05 10.28
CA ASN A 209 35.70 -44.16 9.98
C ASN A 209 35.19 -45.58 10.34
N GLU A 210 33.88 -45.76 10.59
CA GLU A 210 33.29 -47.04 10.97
C GLU A 210 33.59 -48.17 9.94
N ASP A 211 33.50 -47.81 8.66
CA ASP A 211 33.76 -48.76 7.56
C ASP A 211 35.21 -49.30 7.56
N SER A 212 36.18 -48.44 7.82
CA SER A 212 37.60 -48.86 7.89
C SER A 212 37.82 -49.79 9.07
N ILE A 213 37.26 -49.47 10.23
CA ILE A 213 37.35 -50.29 11.43
C ILE A 213 36.71 -51.65 11.22
N LEU A 214 35.50 -51.67 10.64
CA LEU A 214 34.79 -52.92 10.35
C LEU A 214 35.46 -53.76 9.27
N MET A 215 36.09 -53.16 8.25
CA MET A 215 36.86 -53.87 7.23
C MET A 215 38.14 -54.53 7.83
N ASP A 216 38.83 -53.86 8.73
CA ASP A 216 39.98 -54.42 9.41
C ASP A 216 39.56 -55.57 10.33
N GLU A 217 38.47 -55.40 11.11
CA GLU A 217 37.90 -56.47 11.95
C GLU A 217 37.44 -57.68 11.08
N GLN A 218 36.78 -57.43 9.95
CA GLN A 218 36.39 -58.47 9.01
C GLN A 218 37.61 -59.28 8.50
N LYS A 219 38.66 -58.55 8.13
CA LYS A 219 39.90 -59.18 7.63
C LYS A 219 40.56 -60.02 8.71
N GLU A 220 40.61 -59.56 9.96
CA GLU A 220 41.14 -60.33 11.07
C GLU A 220 40.34 -61.61 11.30
N ILE A 221 38.99 -61.54 11.36
CA ILE A 221 38.13 -62.68 11.55
C ILE A 221 38.31 -63.71 10.41
N LYS A 222 38.34 -63.27 9.14
CA LYS A 222 38.57 -64.13 7.98
C LYS A 222 39.96 -64.81 8.00
N ASN A 223 40.95 -64.12 8.50
CA ASN A 223 42.28 -64.70 8.70
C ASN A 223 42.27 -65.77 9.80
N LEU A 224 41.57 -65.52 10.94
CA LEU A 224 41.40 -66.49 12.02
C LEU A 224 40.63 -67.74 11.55
N GLU A 225 39.57 -67.54 10.76
CA GLU A 225 38.81 -68.65 10.12
C GLU A 225 39.71 -69.49 9.22
N SER A 226 40.48 -68.84 8.34
CA SER A 226 41.40 -69.52 7.43
C SER A 226 42.46 -70.30 8.21
N LEU A 227 43.03 -69.71 9.29
CA LEU A 227 44.02 -70.40 10.15
C LEU A 227 43.39 -71.61 10.85
N LYS A 228 42.11 -71.51 11.31
CA LYS A 228 41.39 -72.62 11.94
C LYS A 228 41.19 -73.79 10.96
N ILE A 229 40.74 -73.45 9.70
CA ILE A 229 40.61 -74.45 8.63
C ILE A 229 41.92 -75.12 8.32
N LEU A 230 43.02 -74.36 8.08
CA LEU A 230 44.33 -74.90 7.82
C LEU A 230 44.86 -75.75 8.97
N SER A 231 44.58 -75.38 10.22
CA SER A 231 45.01 -76.15 11.41
C SER A 231 44.20 -77.45 11.54
N ASP A 232 42.90 -77.42 11.20
CA ASP A 232 42.11 -78.66 11.15
C ASP A 232 42.54 -79.60 10.02
N GLU A 233 42.84 -79.06 8.83
CA GLU A 233 43.36 -79.85 7.73
C GLU A 233 44.73 -80.46 8.11
N GLY A 234 45.66 -79.69 8.71
CA GLY A 234 46.95 -80.18 9.19
C GLY A 234 46.77 -81.31 10.19
N TYR A 235 45.85 -81.19 11.15
CA TYR A 235 45.48 -82.25 12.11
C TYR A 235 44.99 -83.50 11.37
N LYS A 236 43.96 -83.31 10.43
CA LYS A 236 43.40 -84.42 9.66
C LYS A 236 44.39 -85.17 8.78
N ILE A 237 45.33 -84.46 8.18
CA ILE A 237 46.44 -85.13 7.41
C ILE A 237 47.25 -86.05 8.29
N ILE A 238 47.54 -85.64 9.50
CA ILE A 238 48.40 -86.45 10.40
C ILE A 238 47.59 -87.59 11.03
N TYR A 239 46.42 -87.32 11.61
CA TYR A 239 45.62 -88.32 12.36
C TYR A 239 44.59 -89.06 11.54
N GLY A 240 44.24 -88.54 10.32
CA GLY A 240 43.14 -89.03 9.50
C GLY A 240 41.84 -88.33 9.81
N ASP A 241 40.87 -88.64 8.97
CA ASP A 241 39.51 -88.20 9.18
C ASP A 241 38.78 -89.13 10.20
N ASP A 242 37.55 -88.78 10.61
CA ASP A 242 36.69 -89.53 11.58
C ASP A 242 36.48 -91.01 11.17
N THR A 243 36.82 -91.42 9.96
CA THR A 243 36.72 -92.78 9.44
C THR A 243 38.05 -93.59 9.66
N GLY A 244 39.11 -92.95 10.10
CA GLY A 244 40.39 -93.57 10.40
C GLY A 244 41.19 -94.04 9.17
N ASN A 245 40.71 -93.81 7.98
CA ASN A 245 41.36 -94.12 6.74
C ASN A 245 42.23 -92.91 6.32
N ASN A 246 43.51 -93.19 5.96
CA ASN A 246 44.51 -92.25 5.48
C ASN A 246 45.27 -91.43 6.53
N SER A 247 45.42 -91.92 7.76
CA SER A 247 46.34 -91.30 8.73
C SER A 247 47.76 -91.58 8.36
N TYR A 248 48.57 -90.52 8.06
CA TYR A 248 49.98 -90.72 7.82
C TYR A 248 50.72 -91.29 9.04
N LEU A 249 50.24 -90.88 10.22
CA LEU A 249 50.73 -91.41 11.50
C LEU A 249 50.57 -92.93 11.56
N ASN A 250 49.38 -93.43 11.26
CA ASN A 250 49.06 -94.84 11.25
C ASN A 250 49.87 -95.61 10.19
N GLN A 251 50.05 -95.00 8.99
CA GLN A 251 50.79 -95.62 7.94
C GLN A 251 52.30 -95.81 8.32
N ILE A 252 52.89 -94.74 8.91
CA ILE A 252 54.27 -94.78 9.36
C ILE A 252 54.45 -95.75 10.53
N THR A 253 53.47 -95.74 11.48
CA THR A 253 53.49 -96.64 12.64
C THR A 253 53.36 -98.08 12.21
N ASN A 254 52.45 -98.39 11.23
CA ASN A 254 52.36 -99.74 10.69
C ASN A 254 53.65 -100.19 9.97
N LEU A 255 54.23 -99.31 9.15
CA LEU A 255 55.46 -99.60 8.51
C LEU A 255 56.59 -99.89 9.51
N SER A 256 56.70 -99.09 10.55
CA SER A 256 57.61 -99.26 11.66
C SER A 256 57.41 -100.64 12.37
N SER A 257 56.14 -101.01 12.58
CA SER A 257 55.77 -102.28 13.20
C SER A 257 56.05 -103.45 12.31
N GLU A 258 55.85 -103.34 10.98
CA GLU A 258 56.19 -104.38 10.00
C GLU A 258 57.67 -104.61 9.91
N ILE A 259 58.48 -103.51 9.89
CA ILE A 259 59.96 -103.63 9.90
C ILE A 259 60.43 -104.33 11.19
N ASN A 260 59.85 -104.00 12.35
CA ASN A 260 60.15 -104.62 13.61
C ASN A 260 59.86 -106.13 13.65
N ALA A 261 58.73 -106.53 12.97
CA ALA A 261 58.27 -107.91 12.91
C ALA A 261 59.19 -108.81 12.05
N LEU A 262 60.02 -108.27 11.20
CA LEU A 262 60.94 -109.02 10.35
C LEU A 262 62.17 -109.58 11.08
N HIS A 263 62.48 -109.17 12.35
CA HIS A 263 63.56 -109.65 13.24
C HIS A 263 64.90 -109.88 12.55
N LEU A 264 65.30 -109.02 11.60
CA LEU A 264 66.58 -109.07 10.88
C LEU A 264 67.63 -108.25 11.63
N GLU A 265 68.77 -108.88 11.93
CA GLU A 265 69.90 -108.16 12.55
C GLU A 265 70.68 -107.39 11.48
N ASP A 266 70.03 -106.38 10.88
CA ASP A 266 70.66 -105.47 9.88
C ASP A 266 70.79 -104.07 10.50
N SER A 267 72.03 -103.56 10.52
CA SER A 267 72.31 -102.23 11.09
C SER A 267 71.57 -101.10 10.39
N ASP A 268 71.41 -101.20 9.08
CA ASP A 268 70.76 -100.12 8.27
C ASP A 268 69.26 -100.12 8.49
N LEU A 269 68.65 -101.29 8.68
CA LEU A 269 67.25 -101.43 9.06
C LEU A 269 66.93 -100.90 10.49
N ASN A 270 67.85 -101.15 11.44
CA ASN A 270 67.69 -100.58 12.79
C ASN A 270 67.80 -99.05 12.80
N ASP A 271 68.65 -98.46 11.97
CA ASP A 271 68.77 -97.00 11.83
C ASP A 271 67.47 -96.46 11.19
N LEU A 272 66.93 -97.12 10.15
CA LEU A 272 65.65 -96.73 9.53
C LEU A 272 64.49 -96.81 10.53
N GLN A 273 64.44 -97.88 11.36
CA GLN A 273 63.40 -98.03 12.40
C GLN A 273 63.51 -96.95 13.45
N ASN A 274 64.66 -96.61 13.95
CA ASN A 274 64.87 -95.56 14.89
C ASN A 274 64.40 -94.16 14.32
N ARG A 275 64.73 -93.98 13.04
CA ARG A 275 64.29 -92.78 12.33
C ARG A 275 62.77 -92.72 12.18
N LEU A 276 62.11 -93.84 11.83
CA LEU A 276 60.67 -93.91 11.74
C LEU A 276 59.99 -93.67 13.08
N LEU A 277 60.49 -94.26 14.18
CA LEU A 277 60.00 -93.98 15.55
C LEU A 277 60.19 -92.51 15.93
N TYR A 278 61.27 -91.87 15.56
CA TYR A 278 61.50 -90.46 15.79
C TYR A 278 60.47 -89.59 15.00
N ILE A 279 60.27 -89.91 13.70
CA ILE A 279 59.30 -89.19 12.83
C ILE A 279 57.88 -89.39 13.36
N THR A 280 57.53 -90.59 13.86
CA THR A 280 56.22 -90.87 14.45
C THR A 280 55.98 -89.97 15.66
N SER A 281 56.94 -89.86 16.57
CA SER A 281 56.81 -88.98 17.74
C SER A 281 56.71 -87.50 17.39
N GLU A 282 57.48 -87.04 16.40
CA GLU A 282 57.44 -85.68 15.92
C GLU A 282 56.10 -85.36 15.25
N LEU A 283 55.54 -86.31 14.49
CA LEU A 283 54.25 -86.18 13.87
C LEU A 283 53.10 -86.14 14.90
N GLU A 284 53.20 -86.97 15.97
CA GLU A 284 52.22 -86.89 17.11
C GLU A 284 52.25 -85.54 17.78
N ASP A 285 53.45 -85.04 18.08
CA ASP A 285 53.61 -83.72 18.71
C ASP A 285 53.10 -82.60 17.83
N LEU A 286 53.39 -82.64 16.52
CA LEU A 286 52.94 -81.68 15.52
C LEU A 286 51.43 -81.73 15.37
N GLY A 287 50.86 -82.89 15.30
CA GLY A 287 49.38 -83.07 15.25
C GLY A 287 48.69 -82.52 16.50
N MET A 288 49.22 -82.80 17.68
CA MET A 288 48.77 -82.23 18.93
C MET A 288 48.94 -80.71 18.97
N ALA A 289 49.95 -80.14 18.36
CA ALA A 289 50.20 -78.72 18.24
C ALA A 289 49.12 -78.07 17.36
N PHE A 290 48.82 -78.65 16.18
CA PHE A 290 47.73 -78.21 15.31
C PHE A 290 46.36 -78.21 16.02
N ARG A 291 46.08 -79.30 16.74
CA ARG A 291 44.82 -79.39 17.52
C ARG A 291 44.72 -78.30 18.58
N ARG A 292 45.77 -78.12 19.41
CA ARG A 292 45.79 -77.05 20.43
C ARG A 292 45.66 -75.68 19.82
N TYR A 293 46.30 -75.44 18.67
CA TYR A 293 46.26 -74.16 17.97
C TYR A 293 44.84 -73.92 17.48
N ARG A 294 44.21 -74.89 16.78
CA ARG A 294 42.79 -74.82 16.34
C ARG A 294 41.83 -74.52 17.47
N ASP A 295 41.91 -75.25 18.57
CA ASP A 295 41.01 -75.14 19.72
C ASP A 295 41.18 -73.84 20.47
N ASN A 296 42.32 -73.18 20.40
CA ASN A 296 42.61 -71.89 20.96
C ASN A 296 42.13 -70.72 20.05
N LEU A 297 41.90 -70.97 18.76
CA LEU A 297 41.34 -69.94 17.84
C LEU A 297 39.85 -69.79 18.10
N GLN A 298 39.50 -68.67 18.81
CA GLN A 298 38.13 -68.28 19.07
C GLN A 298 37.71 -67.18 18.10
N TYR A 299 36.72 -67.39 17.26
CA TYR A 299 36.02 -66.36 16.47
C TYR A 299 34.51 -66.67 16.48
N SER A 300 33.68 -65.63 16.28
CA SER A 300 32.23 -65.77 16.27
C SER A 300 31.69 -65.58 14.86
N ASP A 301 31.08 -66.63 14.29
CA ASP A 301 30.43 -66.58 12.98
C ASP A 301 29.29 -65.51 12.95
N ASN A 302 28.59 -65.34 14.08
CA ASN A 302 27.56 -64.30 14.20
C ASN A 302 28.14 -62.90 14.04
N ARG A 303 29.35 -62.66 14.60
CA ARG A 303 30.00 -61.34 14.50
C ARG A 303 30.44 -61.03 13.06
N LEU A 304 30.87 -62.00 12.30
CA LEU A 304 31.22 -61.82 10.91
C LEU A 304 30.00 -61.42 10.08
N SER A 305 28.87 -62.08 10.28
CA SER A 305 27.61 -61.77 9.61
C SER A 305 27.11 -60.35 9.98
N GLU A 306 27.17 -59.94 11.26
CA GLU A 306 26.83 -58.58 11.69
C GLU A 306 27.70 -57.52 10.99
N ILE A 307 29.00 -57.76 10.88
CA ILE A 307 29.92 -56.85 10.19
C ILE A 307 29.55 -56.74 8.71
N GLU A 308 29.31 -57.89 8.04
CA GLU A 308 28.94 -57.92 6.62
C GLU A 308 27.62 -57.17 6.33
N ASP A 309 26.60 -57.36 7.16
CA ASP A 309 25.35 -56.65 7.04
C ASP A 309 25.54 -55.15 7.26
N ARG A 310 26.36 -54.77 8.26
CA ARG A 310 26.65 -53.36 8.55
C ARG A 310 27.43 -52.69 7.44
N LEU A 311 28.49 -53.34 6.93
CA LEU A 311 29.25 -52.87 5.78
C LEU A 311 28.40 -52.74 4.52
N SER A 312 27.49 -53.69 4.28
CA SER A 312 26.53 -53.62 3.17
C SER A 312 25.64 -52.37 3.26
N LEU A 313 25.16 -52.04 4.46
CA LEU A 313 24.39 -50.81 4.69
C LEU A 313 25.22 -49.56 4.42
N ILE A 314 26.47 -49.52 4.98
CA ILE A 314 27.37 -48.39 4.78
C ILE A 314 27.70 -48.21 3.29
N PHE A 315 27.99 -49.27 2.55
CA PHE A 315 28.26 -49.17 1.10
C PHE A 315 27.04 -48.69 0.29
N LYS A 316 25.83 -49.09 0.67
CA LYS A 316 24.60 -48.55 0.04
C LYS A 316 24.51 -47.04 0.25
N LEU A 317 24.73 -46.56 1.47
CA LEU A 317 24.70 -45.14 1.80
C LEU A 317 25.83 -44.37 1.09
N LYS A 318 27.06 -44.94 1.07
CA LYS A 318 28.18 -44.34 0.33
C LYS A 318 27.88 -44.17 -1.16
N ARG A 319 27.27 -45.18 -1.78
CA ARG A 319 26.92 -45.13 -3.21
C ARG A 319 25.88 -44.07 -3.53
N ARG A 320 25.05 -43.70 -2.55
CA ARG A 320 23.92 -42.77 -2.74
C ARG A 320 24.25 -41.33 -2.33
N PHE A 321 25.00 -41.15 -1.26
CA PHE A 321 25.16 -39.86 -0.60
C PHE A 321 26.59 -39.31 -0.53
N GLY A 322 27.63 -40.11 -0.81
CA GLY A 322 29.00 -39.66 -0.79
C GLY A 322 29.99 -40.82 -0.76
N ASN A 323 31.28 -40.58 -1.04
CA ASN A 323 32.30 -41.64 -1.08
C ASN A 323 32.84 -42.03 0.30
N GLU A 324 32.77 -41.08 1.26
CA GLU A 324 33.25 -41.27 2.63
C GLU A 324 32.12 -41.01 3.63
N ILE A 325 32.20 -41.64 4.82
CA ILE A 325 31.22 -41.46 5.89
C ILE A 325 31.18 -39.99 6.32
N SER A 326 32.31 -39.33 6.38
CA SER A 326 32.44 -37.90 6.69
C SER A 326 31.64 -37.02 5.72
N GLU A 327 31.65 -37.33 4.41
CA GLU A 327 30.86 -36.63 3.39
C GLU A 327 29.36 -36.84 3.59
N ILE A 328 28.96 -38.08 3.92
CA ILE A 328 27.54 -38.42 4.20
C ILE A 328 27.04 -37.64 5.43
N LEU A 329 27.82 -37.56 6.49
CA LEU A 329 27.48 -36.80 7.69
C LEU A 329 27.40 -35.29 7.42
N GLN A 330 28.32 -34.72 6.64
CA GLN A 330 28.27 -33.32 6.20
C GLN A 330 27.05 -33.06 5.32
N PHE A 331 26.72 -34.00 4.44
CA PHE A 331 25.50 -33.90 3.63
C PHE A 331 24.23 -33.89 4.50
N ALA A 332 24.16 -34.78 5.51
CA ALA A 332 23.06 -34.80 6.47
C ALA A 332 22.93 -33.47 7.22
N GLU A 333 24.04 -32.85 7.61
CA GLU A 333 24.03 -31.55 8.28
C GLU A 333 23.56 -30.44 7.34
N SER A 334 23.95 -30.48 6.06
CA SER A 334 23.43 -29.54 5.05
C SER A 334 21.92 -29.70 4.80
N LEU A 335 21.42 -30.94 4.78
CA LEU A 335 19.99 -31.23 4.69
C LEU A 335 19.21 -30.70 5.89
N LYS A 336 19.76 -30.89 7.10
CA LYS A 336 19.16 -30.37 8.34
C LYS A 336 19.02 -28.85 8.30
N LEU A 337 20.05 -28.14 7.86
CA LEU A 337 19.99 -26.68 7.72
C LEU A 337 18.93 -26.25 6.72
N LYS A 338 18.84 -26.92 5.57
CA LYS A 338 17.80 -26.64 4.57
C LYS A 338 16.40 -26.89 5.12
N LEU A 339 16.17 -28.01 5.82
CA LEU A 339 14.88 -28.34 6.42
C LEU A 339 14.47 -27.31 7.49
N ASN A 340 15.41 -26.88 8.34
CA ASN A 340 15.14 -25.85 9.35
C ASN A 340 14.74 -24.51 8.69
N MET A 341 15.46 -24.10 7.64
CA MET A 341 15.10 -22.89 6.88
C MET A 341 13.69 -22.97 6.30
N ILE A 342 13.29 -24.13 5.79
CA ILE A 342 11.95 -24.32 5.23
C ILE A 342 10.89 -24.32 6.34
N GLU A 343 11.16 -24.90 7.50
CA GLU A 343 10.24 -24.86 8.65
C GLU A 343 10.05 -23.44 9.20
N GLU A 344 11.14 -22.68 9.34
CA GLU A 344 11.07 -21.26 9.73
C GLU A 344 10.23 -20.46 8.73
N LYS A 345 10.41 -20.74 7.43
CA LYS A 345 9.63 -20.13 6.36
C LYS A 345 8.15 -20.48 6.44
N ASN A 346 7.80 -21.73 6.64
CA ASN A 346 6.41 -22.16 6.80
C ASN A 346 5.73 -21.54 8.03
N ASN A 347 6.46 -21.41 9.13
CA ASN A 347 6.00 -20.73 10.33
C ASN A 347 5.74 -19.24 10.07
N PHE A 348 6.63 -18.59 9.30
CA PHE A 348 6.44 -17.20 8.89
C PHE A 348 5.17 -17.03 8.04
N ILE A 349 4.98 -17.88 7.01
CA ILE A 349 3.76 -17.85 6.17
C ILE A 349 2.50 -18.03 7.01
N THR A 350 2.49 -19.00 7.92
CA THR A 350 1.33 -19.27 8.77
C THR A 350 1.02 -18.09 9.67
N SER A 351 2.05 -17.53 10.32
CA SER A 351 1.88 -16.36 11.18
C SER A 351 1.38 -15.12 10.42
N LYS A 352 1.88 -14.90 9.21
CA LYS A 352 1.42 -13.79 8.35
C LYS A 352 -0.02 -13.99 7.87
N LYS A 353 -0.41 -15.22 7.51
CA LYS A 353 -1.79 -15.54 7.16
C LYS A 353 -2.76 -15.28 8.32
N ASP A 354 -2.38 -15.63 9.53
CA ASP A 354 -3.20 -15.36 10.72
C ASP A 354 -3.36 -13.85 10.97
N VAL A 355 -2.29 -13.06 10.77
CA VAL A 355 -2.35 -11.59 10.86
C VAL A 355 -3.29 -11.02 9.80
N ILE A 356 -3.16 -11.49 8.55
CA ILE A 356 -4.03 -11.06 7.44
C ILE A 356 -5.50 -11.34 7.78
N LEU A 357 -5.84 -12.56 8.20
CA LEU A 357 -7.22 -12.92 8.56
C LEU A 357 -7.80 -12.04 9.68
N ASN A 358 -6.98 -11.66 10.65
CA ASN A 358 -7.41 -10.76 11.71
C ASN A 358 -7.66 -9.33 11.18
N LEU A 359 -6.73 -8.79 10.38
CA LEU A 359 -6.87 -7.47 9.76
C LEU A 359 -8.06 -7.41 8.80
N GLU A 360 -8.31 -8.47 8.03
CA GLU A 360 -9.49 -8.60 7.16
C GLU A 360 -10.79 -8.53 7.93
N LYS A 361 -10.91 -9.24 9.04
CA LYS A 361 -12.10 -9.17 9.92
C LYS A 361 -12.27 -7.78 10.51
N GLU A 362 -11.19 -7.18 10.98
CA GLU A 362 -11.23 -5.84 11.57
C GLU A 362 -11.67 -4.78 10.55
N ILE A 363 -11.09 -4.80 9.33
CA ILE A 363 -11.44 -3.83 8.29
C ILE A 363 -12.88 -3.98 7.82
N LEU A 364 -13.41 -5.20 7.71
CA LEU A 364 -14.81 -5.48 7.36
C LEU A 364 -15.78 -4.91 8.38
N ILE A 365 -15.52 -5.12 9.68
CA ILE A 365 -16.35 -4.58 10.75
C ILE A 365 -16.35 -3.05 10.72
N MET A 366 -15.16 -2.44 10.59
CA MET A 366 -15.05 -0.98 10.52
C MET A 366 -15.71 -0.42 9.27
N ALA A 367 -15.48 -1.01 8.10
CA ALA A 367 -16.10 -0.59 6.85
C ALA A 367 -17.63 -0.69 6.88
N SER A 368 -18.17 -1.75 7.46
CA SER A 368 -19.61 -1.93 7.61
C SER A 368 -20.21 -0.90 8.60
N THR A 369 -19.49 -0.61 9.67
CA THR A 369 -19.90 0.39 10.67
C THR A 369 -19.96 1.79 10.06
N ILE A 370 -18.92 2.18 9.32
CA ILE A 370 -18.86 3.48 8.64
C ILE A 370 -19.94 3.55 7.56
N SER A 371 -20.13 2.50 6.75
CA SER A 371 -21.17 2.44 5.72
C SER A 371 -22.57 2.71 6.29
N ASN A 372 -22.91 2.07 7.41
CA ASN A 372 -24.19 2.31 8.08
C ASN A 372 -24.38 3.75 8.57
N ARG A 373 -23.30 4.39 9.06
CA ARG A 373 -23.34 5.81 9.47
C ARG A 373 -23.44 6.73 8.25
N ARG A 374 -22.75 6.43 7.15
CA ARG A 374 -22.86 7.15 5.88
C ARG A 374 -24.26 7.11 5.33
N ILE A 375 -24.94 5.95 5.34
CA ILE A 375 -26.33 5.80 4.88
C ILE A 375 -27.28 6.68 5.69
N LYS A 376 -27.09 6.79 7.01
CA LYS A 376 -27.91 7.70 7.84
C LYS A 376 -27.61 9.17 7.50
N ALA A 377 -26.34 9.54 7.48
CA ALA A 377 -25.90 10.89 7.16
C ALA A 377 -26.35 11.32 5.75
N ALA A 378 -26.28 10.43 4.76
CA ALA A 378 -26.75 10.68 3.41
C ALA A 378 -28.25 11.05 3.35
N LYS A 379 -29.07 10.36 4.14
CA LYS A 379 -30.51 10.67 4.24
C LYS A 379 -30.77 12.03 4.91
N GLU A 380 -30.02 12.35 5.96
CA GLU A 380 -30.15 13.62 6.68
C GLU A 380 -29.64 14.78 5.81
N LEU A 381 -28.48 14.63 5.18
CA LEU A 381 -27.92 15.63 4.27
C LEU A 381 -28.82 15.87 3.06
N SER A 382 -29.38 14.81 2.46
CA SER A 382 -30.34 14.95 1.35
C SER A 382 -31.57 15.76 1.73
N LYS A 383 -32.12 15.56 2.94
CA LYS A 383 -33.26 16.33 3.45
C LYS A 383 -32.87 17.79 3.72
N ALA A 384 -31.73 18.02 4.35
CA ALA A 384 -31.22 19.36 4.62
C ALA A 384 -31.00 20.15 3.32
N LEU A 385 -30.40 19.50 2.32
CA LEU A 385 -30.21 20.09 0.99
C LEU A 385 -31.51 20.42 0.30
N HIS A 386 -32.49 19.52 0.33
CA HIS A 386 -33.80 19.80 -0.26
C HIS A 386 -34.46 21.01 0.39
N SER A 387 -34.36 21.19 1.72
CA SER A 387 -34.84 22.37 2.43
C SER A 387 -34.13 23.64 1.96
N GLU A 388 -32.81 23.65 1.93
CA GLU A 388 -32.02 24.83 1.50
C GLU A 388 -32.28 25.18 0.02
N LEU A 389 -32.42 24.19 -0.86
CA LEU A 389 -32.73 24.41 -2.29
C LEU A 389 -34.16 24.91 -2.51
N SER A 390 -35.10 24.46 -1.70
CA SER A 390 -36.46 24.96 -1.74
C SER A 390 -36.54 26.47 -1.44
N ASP A 391 -35.73 26.94 -0.46
CA ASP A 391 -35.57 28.36 -0.18
C ASP A 391 -34.99 29.12 -1.37
N LEU A 392 -34.07 28.49 -2.10
CA LEU A 392 -33.42 29.03 -3.29
C LEU A 392 -34.28 28.92 -4.58
N SER A 393 -35.60 28.74 -4.44
CA SER A 393 -36.56 28.59 -5.53
C SER A 393 -36.37 27.37 -6.43
N MET A 394 -35.67 26.36 -5.95
CA MET A 394 -35.46 25.06 -6.61
C MET A 394 -36.38 23.99 -5.99
N LYS A 395 -37.69 24.31 -5.89
CA LYS A 395 -38.68 23.46 -5.18
C LYS A 395 -38.90 22.09 -5.83
N THR A 396 -38.68 22.00 -7.13
CA THR A 396 -38.82 20.75 -7.91
C THR A 396 -37.55 19.92 -7.95
N THR A 397 -36.49 20.47 -7.42
CA THR A 397 -35.17 19.79 -7.42
C THR A 397 -35.07 18.85 -6.22
N ASN A 398 -34.84 17.59 -6.51
CA ASN A 398 -34.58 16.56 -5.50
C ASN A 398 -33.12 16.13 -5.59
N ILE A 399 -32.47 16.08 -4.43
CA ILE A 399 -31.11 15.53 -4.32
C ILE A 399 -31.17 14.21 -3.55
N LYS A 400 -30.56 13.19 -4.10
CA LYS A 400 -30.39 11.88 -3.48
C LYS A 400 -28.89 11.58 -3.43
N ILE A 401 -28.41 11.17 -2.28
CA ILE A 401 -27.04 10.67 -2.13
C ILE A 401 -27.15 9.16 -2.19
N SER A 402 -26.60 8.56 -3.28
CA SER A 402 -26.51 7.12 -3.46
C SER A 402 -25.26 6.61 -2.81
N ILE A 403 -25.38 5.48 -2.12
CA ILE A 403 -24.26 4.75 -1.54
C ILE A 403 -24.37 3.33 -2.07
N ASP A 404 -23.43 2.96 -2.88
CA ASP A 404 -23.35 1.66 -3.54
C ASP A 404 -22.03 0.99 -3.14
N ASP A 405 -21.96 -0.33 -3.18
CA ASP A 405 -20.70 -1.03 -2.95
C ASP A 405 -19.70 -0.74 -4.08
N LEU A 406 -18.42 -0.75 -3.76
CA LEU A 406 -17.37 -0.52 -4.74
C LEU A 406 -17.41 -1.61 -5.82
N PRO A 407 -17.26 -1.26 -7.10
CA PRO A 407 -17.24 -2.23 -8.19
C PRO A 407 -15.97 -3.09 -8.13
N TYR A 408 -16.09 -4.34 -8.54
CA TYR A 408 -15.04 -5.37 -8.53
C TYR A 408 -13.76 -5.04 -9.35
N GLN A 409 -13.74 -4.02 -10.18
CA GLN A 409 -12.66 -3.71 -11.10
C GLN A 409 -11.97 -2.38 -10.78
N ILE A 410 -11.23 -2.31 -9.69
CA ILE A 410 -10.36 -1.14 -9.48
C ILE A 410 -9.00 -1.63 -8.99
N ASN A 411 -7.95 -1.34 -9.77
CA ASN A 411 -6.55 -1.48 -9.35
C ASN A 411 -6.35 -0.79 -7.99
N ASN A 412 -5.79 -1.49 -7.02
CA ASN A 412 -5.52 -1.08 -5.64
C ASN A 412 -6.66 -1.30 -4.62
N ASN A 413 -7.63 -2.15 -4.88
CA ASN A 413 -8.61 -2.57 -3.88
C ASN A 413 -8.29 -3.99 -3.38
N ILE A 414 -8.53 -4.24 -2.10
CA ILE A 414 -8.37 -5.55 -1.47
C ILE A 414 -9.71 -6.26 -1.51
N GLU A 415 -9.70 -7.51 -1.94
CA GLU A 415 -10.84 -8.42 -1.83
C GLU A 415 -10.77 -9.14 -0.48
N VAL A 416 -11.84 -9.06 0.28
CA VAL A 416 -11.95 -9.73 1.57
C VAL A 416 -13.19 -10.62 1.55
N ASP A 417 -13.01 -11.88 1.89
CA ASP A 417 -14.13 -12.81 2.03
C ASP A 417 -14.90 -12.53 3.33
N ASP A 418 -16.20 -12.25 3.23
CA ASP A 418 -17.09 -12.14 4.39
C ASP A 418 -17.49 -13.52 4.92
N GLU A 419 -17.95 -13.62 6.17
CA GLU A 419 -18.42 -14.87 6.82
C GLU A 419 -19.52 -15.59 5.99
N ASN A 420 -20.20 -14.89 5.09
CA ASN A 420 -21.22 -15.42 4.18
C ASN A 420 -20.68 -15.82 2.79
N HIS A 421 -19.36 -15.87 2.57
CA HIS A 421 -18.70 -16.11 1.28
C HIS A 421 -19.01 -15.04 0.21
N ASP A 422 -19.48 -13.84 0.61
CA ASP A 422 -19.60 -12.69 -0.27
C ASP A 422 -18.25 -11.92 -0.26
N ARG A 423 -17.70 -11.71 -1.45
CA ARG A 423 -16.45 -10.96 -1.62
C ARG A 423 -16.73 -9.47 -1.55
N SER A 424 -16.22 -8.80 -0.53
CA SER A 424 -16.28 -7.36 -0.39
C SER A 424 -15.01 -6.69 -0.90
N VAL A 425 -15.17 -5.71 -1.77
CA VAL A 425 -14.05 -4.88 -2.27
C VAL A 425 -13.86 -3.70 -1.32
N ILE A 426 -12.66 -3.57 -0.76
CA ILE A 426 -12.33 -2.50 0.20
C ILE A 426 -11.21 -1.63 -0.36
N SER A 427 -11.42 -0.32 -0.27
CA SER A 427 -10.45 0.72 -0.59
C SER A 427 -9.89 1.36 0.69
N ARG A 428 -8.97 2.32 0.53
CA ARG A 428 -8.49 3.16 1.64
C ARG A 428 -9.58 3.91 2.39
N THR A 429 -10.72 4.13 1.75
CA THR A 429 -11.85 4.90 2.30
C THR A 429 -13.02 4.03 2.74
N GLY A 430 -12.87 2.70 2.70
CA GLY A 430 -13.90 1.73 3.01
C GLY A 430 -14.48 1.05 1.77
N LYS A 431 -15.68 0.48 1.88
CA LYS A 431 -16.35 -0.28 0.82
C LYS A 431 -17.32 0.51 -0.05
N ASP A 432 -17.60 1.78 0.30
CA ASP A 432 -18.68 2.56 -0.30
C ASP A 432 -18.19 3.42 -1.47
N LYS A 433 -18.96 3.44 -2.54
CA LYS A 433 -18.96 4.45 -3.58
C LYS A 433 -20.10 5.41 -3.33
N VAL A 434 -19.80 6.69 -3.14
CA VAL A 434 -20.79 7.75 -2.90
C VAL A 434 -20.98 8.57 -4.16
N GLU A 435 -22.26 8.80 -4.53
CA GLU A 435 -22.60 9.62 -5.68
C GLU A 435 -23.80 10.51 -5.36
N PHE A 436 -23.66 11.82 -5.60
CA PHE A 436 -24.73 12.79 -5.47
C PHE A 436 -25.52 12.83 -6.77
N LEU A 437 -26.79 12.50 -6.68
CA LEU A 437 -27.73 12.45 -7.78
C LEU A 437 -28.76 13.57 -7.63
N MET A 438 -29.13 14.18 -8.75
CA MET A 438 -30.15 15.21 -8.81
C MET A 438 -31.23 14.84 -9.82
N SER A 439 -32.46 15.16 -9.50
CA SER A 439 -33.60 15.11 -10.42
C SER A 439 -34.41 16.40 -10.37
N GLU A 440 -34.99 16.76 -11.49
CA GLU A 440 -35.89 17.88 -11.57
C GLU A 440 -37.32 17.38 -11.84
N GLY A 441 -38.25 17.67 -10.92
CA GLY A 441 -39.64 17.19 -10.98
C GLY A 441 -39.73 15.68 -10.92
N ASN A 442 -40.33 15.07 -11.95
CA ASN A 442 -40.48 13.62 -12.10
C ASN A 442 -39.42 12.98 -13.00
N ASN A 443 -38.38 13.71 -13.36
CA ASN A 443 -37.29 13.18 -14.19
C ASN A 443 -36.46 12.12 -13.43
N PRO A 444 -35.77 11.23 -14.15
CA PRO A 444 -34.85 10.27 -13.52
C PRO A 444 -33.73 11.01 -12.79
N PHE A 445 -33.19 10.37 -11.75
CA PHE A 445 -32.02 10.86 -11.05
C PHE A 445 -30.78 10.68 -11.94
N LEU A 446 -30.05 11.75 -12.15
CA LEU A 446 -28.80 11.76 -12.91
C LEU A 446 -27.69 12.30 -12.03
N SER A 447 -26.42 11.93 -12.35
CA SER A 447 -25.26 12.48 -11.66
C SER A 447 -25.21 14.00 -11.78
N LEU A 448 -24.82 14.68 -10.71
CA LEU A 448 -24.65 16.14 -10.71
C LEU A 448 -23.77 16.63 -11.86
N ASN A 449 -22.81 15.82 -12.30
CA ASN A 449 -21.91 16.14 -13.42
C ASN A 449 -22.63 16.37 -14.75
N ASN A 450 -23.81 15.78 -14.93
CA ASN A 450 -24.47 15.70 -16.22
C ASN A 450 -25.64 16.68 -16.42
N ILE A 451 -26.07 17.40 -15.35
CA ILE A 451 -27.38 18.07 -15.37
C ILE A 451 -27.30 19.59 -15.25
N VAL A 452 -26.20 20.16 -14.76
CA VAL A 452 -26.26 21.44 -14.09
C VAL A 452 -25.85 22.59 -14.99
N SER A 453 -26.76 23.54 -15.22
CA SER A 453 -26.40 24.88 -15.71
C SER A 453 -25.56 25.62 -14.65
N GLY A 454 -24.65 26.54 -15.06
CA GLY A 454 -23.76 27.25 -14.16
C GLY A 454 -24.46 27.84 -12.91
N GLY A 455 -25.60 28.50 -13.09
CA GLY A 455 -26.34 29.11 -11.97
C GLY A 455 -27.00 28.09 -11.04
N GLU A 456 -27.45 26.93 -11.54
CA GLU A 456 -28.05 25.88 -10.71
C GLU A 456 -26.98 25.18 -9.87
N ALA A 457 -25.84 24.89 -10.49
CA ALA A 457 -24.68 24.34 -9.80
C ALA A 457 -24.23 25.24 -8.65
N SER A 458 -24.10 26.53 -8.91
CA SER A 458 -23.73 27.52 -7.89
C SER A 458 -24.72 27.57 -6.72
N ARG A 459 -26.05 27.43 -6.98
CA ARG A 459 -27.07 27.39 -5.92
C ARG A 459 -27.02 26.09 -5.11
N VAL A 460 -26.79 24.93 -5.75
CA VAL A 460 -26.60 23.66 -5.05
C VAL A 460 -25.35 23.73 -4.15
N MET A 461 -24.28 24.31 -4.67
CA MET A 461 -23.04 24.52 -3.90
C MET A 461 -23.24 25.47 -2.73
N LEU A 462 -23.97 26.56 -2.92
CA LEU A 462 -24.32 27.46 -1.82
C LEU A 462 -25.08 26.71 -0.72
N GLY A 463 -26.08 25.91 -1.08
CA GLY A 463 -26.83 25.09 -0.14
C GLY A 463 -25.95 24.13 0.64
N LEU A 464 -25.06 23.42 -0.04
CA LEU A 464 -24.06 22.54 0.58
C LEU A 464 -23.11 23.29 1.52
N ARG A 465 -22.55 24.41 1.07
CA ARG A 465 -21.63 25.22 1.89
C ARG A 465 -22.29 25.82 3.12
N ILE A 466 -23.57 26.15 3.05
CA ILE A 466 -24.34 26.60 4.21
C ILE A 466 -24.48 25.48 5.24
N ILE A 467 -24.81 24.26 4.79
CA ILE A 467 -24.97 23.09 5.68
C ILE A 467 -23.63 22.70 6.31
N LEU A 468 -22.56 22.74 5.52
CA LEU A 468 -21.20 22.40 5.96
C LEU A 468 -20.46 23.56 6.64
N SER A 469 -21.12 24.72 6.84
CA SER A 469 -20.47 25.96 7.28
C SER A 469 -19.74 25.89 8.61
N GLU A 470 -20.07 24.95 9.47
CA GLU A 470 -19.40 24.73 10.75
C GLU A 470 -18.19 23.79 10.66
N ILE A 471 -18.11 22.98 9.60
CA ILE A 471 -17.13 21.89 9.45
C ILE A 471 -16.07 22.27 8.43
N ASP A 472 -16.47 22.87 7.33
CA ASP A 472 -15.60 23.31 6.24
C ASP A 472 -14.66 24.44 6.69
N LYS A 473 -13.37 24.28 6.42
CA LYS A 473 -12.31 25.20 6.87
C LYS A 473 -11.78 26.14 5.78
N ILE A 474 -12.34 26.09 4.56
CA ILE A 474 -11.88 26.96 3.46
C ILE A 474 -12.20 28.42 3.79
N PRO A 475 -11.18 29.30 3.85
CA PRO A 475 -11.36 30.68 4.32
C PRO A 475 -12.03 31.60 3.30
N LEU A 476 -11.90 31.34 1.99
CA LEU A 476 -12.48 32.14 0.92
C LEU A 476 -13.33 31.31 -0.01
N ILE A 477 -14.59 31.71 -0.19
CA ILE A 477 -15.49 31.15 -1.21
C ILE A 477 -15.87 32.23 -2.22
N VAL A 478 -15.75 31.92 -3.49
CA VAL A 478 -16.07 32.79 -4.61
C VAL A 478 -17.28 32.27 -5.35
N PHE A 479 -18.29 33.10 -5.56
CA PHE A 479 -19.47 32.80 -6.36
C PHE A 479 -19.58 33.70 -7.59
N ASP A 480 -19.65 33.08 -8.76
CA ASP A 480 -19.94 33.75 -10.02
C ASP A 480 -21.26 33.22 -10.61
N GLU A 481 -21.99 34.07 -11.29
CA GLU A 481 -23.25 33.76 -11.98
C GLU A 481 -24.36 33.08 -11.15
N ILE A 482 -24.31 33.11 -9.84
CA ILE A 482 -25.29 32.48 -8.95
C ILE A 482 -26.69 33.09 -9.12
N ASP A 483 -26.73 34.32 -9.58
CA ASP A 483 -27.91 35.12 -9.83
C ASP A 483 -28.45 35.02 -11.28
N SER A 484 -27.82 34.16 -12.10
CA SER A 484 -28.29 33.87 -13.46
C SER A 484 -29.70 33.25 -13.44
N GLY A 485 -30.63 33.86 -14.17
CA GLY A 485 -32.03 33.43 -14.22
C GLY A 485 -32.87 33.71 -12.94
N VAL A 486 -32.38 34.54 -12.04
CA VAL A 486 -32.97 34.81 -10.74
C VAL A 486 -33.69 36.16 -10.70
N GLY A 487 -34.94 36.18 -10.23
CA GLY A 487 -35.68 37.42 -10.02
C GLY A 487 -35.42 38.08 -8.65
N GLY A 488 -35.83 39.36 -8.53
CA GLY A 488 -35.52 40.18 -7.37
C GLY A 488 -35.87 39.61 -5.99
N ARG A 489 -36.96 38.84 -5.86
CA ARG A 489 -37.39 38.22 -4.60
C ARG A 489 -36.37 37.15 -4.12
N LEU A 490 -35.82 36.37 -5.06
CA LEU A 490 -34.83 35.37 -4.76
C LEU A 490 -33.46 36.02 -4.44
N GLY A 491 -33.14 37.17 -5.06
CA GLY A 491 -31.94 37.92 -4.76
C GLY A 491 -31.82 38.31 -3.28
N PHE A 492 -32.95 38.61 -2.63
CA PHE A 492 -32.98 38.92 -1.20
C PHE A 492 -32.67 37.68 -0.34
N ILE A 493 -33.24 36.54 -0.72
CA ILE A 493 -32.96 35.25 -0.06
C ILE A 493 -31.48 34.88 -0.21
N LEU A 494 -30.93 35.02 -1.41
CA LEU A 494 -29.48 34.82 -1.67
C LEU A 494 -28.63 35.69 -0.76
N GLY A 495 -28.97 36.99 -0.65
CA GLY A 495 -28.23 37.90 0.23
C GLY A 495 -28.21 37.45 1.69
N THR A 496 -29.39 37.02 2.23
CA THR A 496 -29.42 36.46 3.61
C THR A 496 -28.60 35.18 3.78
N LYS A 497 -28.58 34.30 2.76
CA LYS A 497 -27.81 33.07 2.78
C LYS A 497 -26.30 33.39 2.72
N PHE A 498 -25.86 34.39 1.94
CA PHE A 498 -24.47 34.83 1.91
C PHE A 498 -24.03 35.43 3.25
N ILE A 499 -24.85 36.22 3.91
CA ILE A 499 -24.55 36.73 5.26
C ILE A 499 -24.40 35.57 6.25
N LYS A 500 -25.28 34.58 6.20
CA LYS A 500 -25.16 33.41 7.06
C LYS A 500 -23.82 32.70 6.83
N LEU A 501 -23.41 32.52 5.57
CA LEU A 501 -22.13 31.88 5.18
C LEU A 501 -20.92 32.71 5.56
N SER A 502 -20.99 34.04 5.46
CA SER A 502 -19.89 34.97 5.68
C SER A 502 -19.56 35.22 7.15
N LYS A 503 -20.34 34.70 8.12
CA LYS A 503 -20.03 34.84 9.55
C LYS A 503 -18.70 34.21 9.96
N ASN A 504 -18.35 33.09 9.37
CA ASN A 504 -17.17 32.32 9.75
C ASN A 504 -16.07 32.33 8.67
N ARG A 505 -16.33 32.97 7.50
CA ARG A 505 -15.39 32.97 6.36
C ARG A 505 -15.57 34.20 5.49
N GLN A 506 -14.69 34.38 4.55
CA GLN A 506 -14.79 35.43 3.55
C GLN A 506 -15.58 34.90 2.34
N VAL A 507 -16.62 35.60 1.93
CA VAL A 507 -17.43 35.30 0.75
C VAL A 507 -17.22 36.41 -0.28
N PHE A 508 -16.91 36.07 -1.51
CA PHE A 508 -16.82 36.98 -2.62
C PHE A 508 -17.86 36.61 -3.70
N CYS A 509 -18.72 37.52 -4.03
CA CYS A 509 -19.81 37.29 -5.00
C CYS A 509 -19.77 38.34 -6.10
N ILE A 510 -19.85 37.90 -7.35
CA ILE A 510 -20.07 38.74 -8.51
C ILE A 510 -21.55 38.72 -8.81
N THR A 511 -22.19 39.87 -8.83
CA THR A 511 -23.64 39.95 -9.00
C THR A 511 -24.06 41.17 -9.86
N HIS A 512 -25.18 40.99 -10.55
CA HIS A 512 -25.91 42.07 -11.21
C HIS A 512 -27.20 42.44 -10.46
N LEU A 513 -27.53 41.71 -9.35
CA LEU A 513 -28.74 41.94 -8.58
C LEU A 513 -28.51 42.97 -7.46
N PRO A 514 -29.22 44.11 -7.44
CA PRO A 514 -29.12 45.09 -6.36
C PRO A 514 -29.52 44.52 -5.00
N GLN A 515 -30.44 43.53 -4.96
CA GLN A 515 -30.86 42.81 -3.77
C GLN A 515 -29.72 42.08 -3.09
N VAL A 516 -28.85 41.41 -3.85
CA VAL A 516 -27.66 40.74 -3.33
C VAL A 516 -26.63 41.75 -2.89
N ALA A 517 -26.37 42.77 -3.73
CA ALA A 517 -25.36 43.79 -3.49
C ALA A 517 -25.68 44.65 -2.23
N SER A 518 -26.95 44.80 -1.88
CA SER A 518 -27.37 45.55 -0.67
C SER A 518 -26.89 44.90 0.64
N PHE A 519 -26.64 43.60 0.65
CA PHE A 519 -26.12 42.88 1.83
C PHE A 519 -24.58 42.97 1.98
N ALA A 520 -23.86 43.54 1.02
CA ALA A 520 -22.40 43.58 1.06
C ALA A 520 -21.85 44.30 2.30
N ASP A 521 -20.90 43.67 2.99
CA ASP A 521 -20.04 44.31 3.97
C ASP A 521 -19.05 45.21 3.25
N HIS A 522 -18.40 44.67 2.21
CA HIS A 522 -17.53 45.39 1.28
C HIS A 522 -18.07 45.34 -0.13
N HIS A 523 -18.36 46.50 -0.70
CA HIS A 523 -18.90 46.64 -2.05
C HIS A 523 -17.85 47.28 -2.94
N ILE A 524 -17.44 46.56 -3.96
CA ILE A 524 -16.44 46.98 -4.96
C ILE A 524 -17.17 47.22 -6.27
N ARG A 525 -16.97 48.39 -6.87
CA ARG A 525 -17.53 48.71 -8.19
C ARG A 525 -16.40 48.76 -9.23
N LEU A 526 -16.64 48.16 -10.38
CA LEU A 526 -15.76 48.29 -11.55
C LEU A 526 -16.28 49.43 -12.42
N ASN A 527 -15.42 50.38 -12.71
CA ASN A 527 -15.67 51.50 -13.61
C ASN A 527 -14.82 51.38 -14.85
N ARG A 528 -15.40 51.68 -16.01
CA ARG A 528 -14.64 51.81 -17.26
C ARG A 528 -14.17 53.22 -17.38
N ILE A 529 -12.87 53.38 -17.65
CA ILE A 529 -12.27 54.68 -18.01
C ILE A 529 -11.93 54.59 -19.50
N ASP A 530 -12.61 55.39 -20.31
CA ASP A 530 -12.35 55.47 -21.74
C ASP A 530 -11.20 56.49 -21.95
N ASP A 531 -10.06 56.00 -22.48
CA ASP A 531 -8.98 56.84 -22.99
C ASP A 531 -9.07 56.85 -24.54
N GLN A 532 -8.53 57.89 -25.22
CA GLN A 532 -8.77 58.18 -26.61
C GLN A 532 -8.48 57.01 -27.60
N GLU A 533 -7.70 56.02 -27.20
CA GLU A 533 -7.34 54.86 -28.06
C GLU A 533 -7.59 53.48 -27.38
N SER A 534 -7.86 53.43 -26.07
CA SER A 534 -8.09 52.21 -25.31
C SER A 534 -9.00 52.48 -24.10
N PHE A 535 -9.60 51.43 -23.55
CA PHE A 535 -10.28 51.56 -22.25
C PHE A 535 -9.48 50.78 -21.20
N ASP A 536 -9.51 51.32 -20.00
CA ASP A 536 -8.96 50.66 -18.80
C ASP A 536 -10.04 50.48 -17.73
N ILE A 537 -9.78 49.57 -16.78
CA ILE A 537 -10.73 49.21 -15.73
C ILE A 537 -10.17 49.67 -14.39
N GLN A 538 -10.97 50.39 -13.64
CA GLN A 538 -10.63 50.81 -12.28
C GLN A 538 -11.62 50.21 -11.29
N ALA A 539 -11.12 49.73 -10.14
CA ALA A 539 -11.91 49.31 -9.01
C ALA A 539 -12.04 50.41 -7.96
N GLU A 540 -13.23 50.55 -7.42
CA GLU A 540 -13.49 51.51 -6.36
C GLU A 540 -14.24 50.78 -5.23
N VAL A 541 -13.71 50.87 -4.00
CA VAL A 541 -14.42 50.41 -2.81
C VAL A 541 -15.44 51.52 -2.42
N LEU A 542 -16.72 51.12 -2.42
CA LEU A 542 -17.80 52.10 -2.21
C LEU A 542 -18.00 52.40 -0.74
N ASN A 543 -18.09 53.71 -0.43
CA ASN A 543 -18.58 54.21 0.86
C ASN A 543 -20.12 54.20 0.90
N ASP A 544 -20.74 54.52 2.04
CA ASP A 544 -22.19 54.46 2.21
C ASP A 544 -22.96 55.32 1.21
N SER A 545 -22.45 56.49 0.82
CA SER A 545 -23.09 57.36 -0.16
C SER A 545 -22.96 56.78 -1.57
N SER A 546 -21.79 56.28 -1.95
CA SER A 546 -21.55 55.65 -3.25
C SER A 546 -22.31 54.32 -3.40
N LYS A 547 -22.51 53.56 -2.28
CA LYS A 547 -23.37 52.34 -2.27
C LYS A 547 -24.81 52.67 -2.67
N VAL A 548 -25.40 53.77 -2.11
CA VAL A 548 -26.74 54.19 -2.47
C VAL A 548 -26.83 54.51 -3.97
N GLU A 549 -25.83 55.17 -4.52
CA GLU A 549 -25.78 55.55 -5.93
C GLU A 549 -25.69 54.32 -6.84
N GLU A 550 -24.80 53.38 -6.48
CA GLU A 550 -24.64 52.12 -7.25
C GLU A 550 -25.91 51.29 -7.23
N ILE A 551 -26.51 51.05 -6.05
CA ILE A 551 -27.75 50.30 -5.91
C ILE A 551 -28.89 51.00 -6.68
N SER A 552 -28.99 52.33 -6.64
CA SER A 552 -29.96 53.09 -7.44
C SER A 552 -29.74 52.90 -8.95
N SER A 553 -28.48 52.90 -9.41
CA SER A 553 -28.11 52.63 -10.79
C SER A 553 -28.49 51.23 -11.22
N MET A 554 -28.19 50.23 -10.37
CA MET A 554 -28.57 48.83 -10.61
C MET A 554 -30.07 48.61 -10.67
N LEU A 555 -30.88 49.44 -9.98
CA LEU A 555 -32.35 49.44 -10.06
C LEU A 555 -32.87 50.07 -11.36
N GLY A 556 -32.01 50.65 -12.20
CA GLY A 556 -32.39 51.31 -13.43
C GLY A 556 -33.11 52.66 -13.21
N SER A 557 -33.02 53.23 -12.03
CA SER A 557 -33.71 54.47 -11.67
C SER A 557 -32.71 55.50 -11.10
N THR A 558 -32.37 56.48 -11.94
CA THR A 558 -31.44 57.57 -11.59
C THR A 558 -32.27 58.80 -11.19
N GLY A 559 -32.56 58.99 -9.94
CA GLY A 559 -33.30 60.14 -9.45
C GLY A 559 -33.64 60.02 -7.98
N THR A 560 -34.36 61.01 -7.45
CA THR A 560 -34.78 61.01 -6.04
C THR A 560 -35.57 59.77 -5.63
N GLN A 561 -36.38 59.19 -6.54
CA GLN A 561 -37.14 57.97 -6.32
C GLN A 561 -36.25 56.75 -6.25
N GLY A 562 -35.31 56.60 -7.18
CA GLY A 562 -34.33 55.49 -7.17
C GLY A 562 -33.45 55.51 -5.92
N ARG A 563 -32.94 56.66 -5.52
CA ARG A 563 -32.21 56.80 -4.27
C ARG A 563 -33.04 56.38 -3.05
N LYS A 564 -34.32 56.74 -2.99
CA LYS A 564 -35.20 56.34 -1.90
C LYS A 564 -35.39 54.84 -1.84
N SER A 565 -35.61 54.19 -2.97
CA SER A 565 -35.73 52.72 -3.06
C SER A 565 -34.42 52.02 -2.73
N ALA A 566 -33.29 52.60 -3.11
CA ALA A 566 -31.95 52.07 -2.73
C ALA A 566 -31.73 52.15 -1.22
N ILE A 567 -32.09 53.25 -0.57
CA ILE A 567 -31.98 53.41 0.88
C ILE A 567 -32.89 52.39 1.60
N GLU A 568 -34.16 52.25 1.19
CA GLU A 568 -35.08 51.27 1.75
C GLU A 568 -34.56 49.84 1.63
N MET A 569 -33.93 49.50 0.51
CA MET A 569 -33.31 48.17 0.28
C MET A 569 -32.11 47.95 1.20
N LEU A 570 -31.22 48.92 1.37
CA LEU A 570 -30.08 48.85 2.28
C LEU A 570 -30.53 48.71 3.74
N GLU A 571 -31.58 49.47 4.17
CA GLU A 571 -32.14 49.35 5.52
C GLU A 571 -32.76 47.97 5.77
N LEU A 572 -33.48 47.42 4.78
CA LEU A 572 -34.02 46.06 4.85
C LEU A 572 -32.91 45.00 4.93
N ALA A 573 -31.85 45.16 4.16
CA ALA A 573 -30.71 44.27 4.23
C ALA A 573 -30.02 44.34 5.61
N GLN A 574 -29.87 45.52 6.16
CA GLN A 574 -29.26 45.75 7.47
C GLN A 574 -30.08 45.14 8.63
N LYS A 575 -31.42 45.15 8.54
CA LYS A 575 -32.29 44.48 9.52
C LYS A 575 -32.23 42.96 9.47
N ASN A 576 -31.78 42.38 8.35
CA ASN A 576 -31.72 40.92 8.14
C ASN A 576 -30.28 40.39 8.24
N LYS A 577 -29.28 41.22 8.56
CA LYS A 577 -27.91 40.82 8.94
C LYS A 577 -27.88 40.36 10.41
#